data_62423758f21aac4c52f5d384fb668383
#
_entry.id   62423758f21aac4c52f5d384fb668383
#
_cell.length_a   1.000
_cell.length_b   1.000
_cell.length_c   1.000
_cell.angle_alpha   90.00
_cell.angle_beta   90.00
_cell.angle_gamma   90.00
#
_symmetry.space_group_name_H-M   'P 1'
#
loop_
_entity.id
_entity.type
_entity.pdbx_description
1 polymer ?
#
loop_
_entity_poly.entity_id
_entity_poly.type
_entity_poly.pdbx_seq_one_letter_code
_entity_poly.pdbx_strand_id
1 'polypeptide(L)'
;MTRPRVRIYTDYKSPYAFVANKRLFELEEKYGVEPEWLPYTLRIPEFMGTVEERTPHFWRKVRYAYMDARRYANAQGLTMRGPRRIYDAFYSSAGMLFAQRRGLFRPYHDTVFRRFWSHDLELDDLNAISGVIASLGGSARDFEAFVAGPAREEHDRIIDEAEALGVFGVPTMVFNGELFWGGDRIDMLIERIRNPESIAAALGSRHRKEGLSEQRRT
;
A
#
# COMPACT_ATOMS: atom_id res chain seq x y z
N MET A 1 21.21 -16.64 10.24
CA MET A 1 21.13 -15.57 9.25
C MET A 1 19.92 -14.73 9.57
N THR A 2 20.03 -13.41 9.60
CA THR A 2 18.89 -12.51 9.78
C THR A 2 17.99 -12.57 8.54
N ARG A 3 16.67 -12.60 8.76
CA ARG A 3 15.68 -12.59 7.66
C ARG A 3 15.78 -11.26 6.89
N PRO A 4 15.71 -11.26 5.55
CA PRO A 4 15.71 -10.02 4.77
C PRO A 4 14.45 -9.20 5.09
N ARG A 5 14.63 -7.94 5.51
CA ARG A 5 13.52 -7.04 5.86
C ARG A 5 13.07 -6.27 4.63
N VAL A 6 11.76 -6.30 4.35
CA VAL A 6 11.13 -5.58 3.24
C VAL A 6 10.01 -4.69 3.78
N ARG A 7 10.08 -3.39 3.52
CA ARG A 7 8.96 -2.48 3.78
C ARG A 7 7.94 -2.61 2.67
N ILE A 8 6.67 -2.73 3.04
CA ILE A 8 5.56 -2.89 2.10
C ILE A 8 4.55 -1.78 2.35
N TYR A 9 4.51 -0.81 1.45
CA TYR A 9 3.56 0.29 1.50
C TYR A 9 2.28 -0.07 0.77
N THR A 10 1.13 0.18 1.41
CA THR A 10 -0.18 -0.22 0.91
C THR A 10 -1.27 0.81 1.24
N ASP A 11 -2.36 0.77 0.46
CA ASP A 11 -3.60 1.53 0.70
C ASP A 11 -4.80 0.68 0.31
N TYR A 12 -5.79 0.59 1.19
CA TYR A 12 -6.98 -0.25 0.97
C TYR A 12 -7.83 0.18 -0.22
N LYS A 13 -7.76 1.44 -0.64
CA LYS A 13 -8.45 1.93 -1.84
C LYS A 13 -7.68 1.72 -3.14
N SER A 14 -6.46 1.18 -3.08
CA SER A 14 -5.68 0.85 -4.28
C SER A 14 -6.09 -0.50 -4.87
N PRO A 15 -6.59 -0.52 -6.12
CA PRO A 15 -6.95 -1.76 -6.79
C PRO A 15 -5.75 -2.71 -6.99
N TYR A 16 -4.58 -2.14 -7.27
CA TYR A 16 -3.37 -2.93 -7.49
C TYR A 16 -2.77 -3.46 -6.18
N ALA A 17 -2.90 -2.71 -5.07
CA ALA A 17 -2.51 -3.23 -3.76
C ALA A 17 -3.40 -4.42 -3.35
N PHE A 18 -4.71 -4.33 -3.61
CA PHE A 18 -5.65 -5.42 -3.34
C PHE A 18 -5.28 -6.70 -4.08
N VAL A 19 -5.05 -6.65 -5.38
CA VAL A 19 -4.75 -7.85 -6.18
C VAL A 19 -3.32 -8.38 -5.97
N ALA A 20 -2.39 -7.56 -5.47
CA ALA A 20 -1.04 -7.97 -5.12
C ALA A 20 -0.95 -8.63 -3.73
N ASN A 21 -1.96 -8.43 -2.87
CA ASN A 21 -1.94 -8.78 -1.46
C ASN A 21 -1.51 -10.23 -1.19
N LYS A 22 -2.10 -11.20 -1.89
CA LYS A 22 -1.73 -12.62 -1.76
C LYS A 22 -0.24 -12.85 -2.02
N ARG A 23 0.30 -12.30 -3.11
CA ARG A 23 1.71 -12.47 -3.47
C ARG A 23 2.66 -11.77 -2.50
N LEU A 24 2.23 -10.64 -1.92
CA LEU A 24 3.01 -9.93 -0.91
C LEU A 24 3.15 -10.75 0.38
N PHE A 25 2.10 -11.45 0.81
CA PHE A 25 2.19 -12.39 1.93
C PHE A 25 3.06 -13.61 1.63
N GLU A 26 3.07 -14.07 0.38
CA GLU A 26 3.96 -15.17 -0.04
C GLU A 26 5.45 -14.82 0.11
N LEU A 27 5.84 -13.54 0.19
CA LEU A 27 7.23 -13.14 0.48
C LEU A 27 7.70 -13.67 1.84
N GLU A 28 6.84 -13.59 2.85
CA GLU A 28 7.12 -14.16 4.16
C GLU A 28 7.08 -15.69 4.14
N GLU A 29 6.00 -16.26 3.58
CA GLU A 29 5.70 -17.69 3.64
C GLU A 29 6.68 -18.54 2.83
N LYS A 30 7.10 -18.06 1.65
CA LYS A 30 7.90 -18.85 0.69
C LYS A 30 9.36 -18.41 0.59
N TYR A 31 9.65 -17.15 0.92
CA TYR A 31 10.99 -16.58 0.71
C TYR A 31 11.67 -16.15 2.01
N GLY A 32 11.03 -16.38 3.16
CA GLY A 32 11.60 -16.10 4.47
C GLY A 32 11.86 -14.61 4.74
N VAL A 33 11.13 -13.74 4.06
CA VAL A 33 11.18 -12.29 4.26
C VAL A 33 10.55 -11.93 5.60
N GLU A 34 11.07 -10.89 6.25
CA GLU A 34 10.40 -10.20 7.36
C GLU A 34 9.70 -8.95 6.82
N PRO A 35 8.37 -8.99 6.58
CA PRO A 35 7.65 -7.87 6.01
C PRO A 35 7.33 -6.82 7.07
N GLU A 36 7.65 -5.57 6.79
CA GLU A 36 7.18 -4.40 7.53
C GLU A 36 6.07 -3.72 6.73
N TRP A 37 4.82 -3.98 7.11
CA TRP A 37 3.66 -3.39 6.43
C TRP A 37 3.39 -1.99 6.95
N LEU A 38 3.28 -1.03 6.03
CA LEU A 38 3.13 0.39 6.33
C LEU A 38 1.96 0.98 5.51
N PRO A 39 1.11 1.80 6.11
CA PRO A 39 0.08 2.53 5.37
C PRO A 39 0.74 3.63 4.54
N TYR A 40 0.29 3.78 3.29
CA TYR A 40 0.58 4.94 2.46
C TYR A 40 -0.72 5.42 1.81
N THR A 41 -1.41 6.32 2.51
CA THR A 41 -2.72 6.82 2.06
C THR A 41 -2.56 7.72 0.85
N LEU A 42 -3.05 7.24 -0.31
CA LEU A 42 -3.02 7.99 -1.56
C LEU A 42 -3.89 9.24 -1.45
N ARG A 43 -3.26 10.39 -1.62
CA ARG A 43 -3.94 11.70 -1.70
C ARG A 43 -4.43 11.93 -3.12
N ILE A 44 -5.46 11.15 -3.54
CA ILE A 44 -5.93 11.10 -4.93
C ILE A 44 -6.22 12.49 -5.52
N PRO A 45 -6.87 13.44 -4.83
CA PRO A 45 -7.09 14.78 -5.39
C PRO A 45 -5.79 15.53 -5.69
N GLU A 46 -4.74 15.34 -4.90
CA GLU A 46 -3.44 16.02 -5.08
C GLU A 46 -2.67 15.47 -6.29
N PHE A 47 -2.74 14.15 -6.53
CA PHE A 47 -2.01 13.51 -7.63
C PHE A 47 -2.77 13.47 -8.94
N MET A 48 -4.10 13.43 -8.87
CA MET A 48 -4.96 13.13 -10.01
C MET A 48 -6.00 14.21 -10.29
N GLY A 49 -5.97 15.32 -9.57
CA GLY A 49 -7.01 16.32 -9.57
C GLY A 49 -8.33 15.83 -8.97
N THR A 50 -9.25 16.75 -8.75
CA THR A 50 -10.61 16.40 -8.34
C THR A 50 -11.33 15.63 -9.47
N VAL A 51 -12.43 14.95 -9.15
CA VAL A 51 -13.20 14.17 -10.13
C VAL A 51 -13.68 15.06 -11.27
N GLU A 52 -14.03 16.31 -10.96
CA GLU A 52 -14.57 17.32 -11.87
C GLU A 52 -13.51 17.85 -12.86
N GLU A 53 -12.24 17.89 -12.43
CA GLU A 53 -11.13 18.41 -13.25
C GLU A 53 -10.55 17.37 -14.21
N ARG A 54 -10.97 16.10 -14.12
CA ARG A 54 -10.39 15.01 -14.91
C ARG A 54 -10.81 15.08 -16.36
N THR A 55 -9.83 15.19 -17.24
CA THR A 55 -10.03 15.15 -18.69
C THR A 55 -10.56 13.80 -19.17
N PRO A 56 -11.22 13.74 -20.34
CA PRO A 56 -11.63 12.47 -20.96
C PRO A 56 -10.45 11.49 -21.18
N HIS A 57 -9.24 12.00 -21.43
CA HIS A 57 -8.03 11.20 -21.54
C HIS A 57 -7.68 10.54 -20.20
N PHE A 58 -7.73 11.31 -19.12
CA PHE A 58 -7.46 10.81 -17.78
C PHE A 58 -8.49 9.75 -17.36
N TRP A 59 -9.77 9.96 -17.63
CA TRP A 59 -10.81 8.98 -17.38
C TRP A 59 -10.60 7.65 -18.14
N ARG A 60 -10.00 7.67 -19.33
CA ARG A 60 -9.60 6.42 -20.02
C ARG A 60 -8.55 5.65 -19.22
N LYS A 61 -7.54 6.34 -18.65
CA LYS A 61 -6.53 5.70 -17.77
C LYS A 61 -7.15 5.09 -16.52
N VAL A 62 -8.04 5.83 -15.85
CA VAL A 62 -8.75 5.34 -14.66
C VAL A 62 -9.56 4.08 -14.98
N ARG A 63 -10.37 4.12 -16.04
CA ARG A 63 -11.17 2.96 -16.47
C ARG A 63 -10.30 1.76 -16.84
N TYR A 64 -9.19 1.98 -17.51
CA TYR A 64 -8.25 0.93 -17.84
C TYR A 64 -7.66 0.30 -16.56
N ALA A 65 -7.21 1.10 -15.61
CA ALA A 65 -6.63 0.60 -14.36
C ALA A 65 -7.61 -0.31 -13.58
N TYR A 66 -8.89 0.08 -13.48
CA TYR A 66 -9.90 -0.75 -12.84
C TYR A 66 -10.25 -2.00 -13.65
N MET A 67 -10.29 -1.90 -14.98
CA MET A 67 -10.50 -3.06 -15.84
C MET A 67 -9.35 -4.06 -15.71
N ASP A 68 -8.13 -3.56 -15.72
CA ASP A 68 -6.92 -4.38 -15.60
C ASP A 68 -6.82 -5.06 -14.24
N ALA A 69 -6.94 -4.31 -13.15
CA ALA A 69 -6.94 -4.87 -11.81
C ALA A 69 -8.06 -5.93 -11.62
N ARG A 70 -9.23 -5.74 -12.26
CA ARG A 70 -10.32 -6.74 -12.21
C ARG A 70 -9.94 -8.05 -12.91
N ARG A 71 -9.09 -8.04 -13.93
CA ARG A 71 -8.57 -9.28 -14.54
C ARG A 71 -7.78 -10.08 -13.51
N TYR A 72 -6.89 -9.42 -12.76
CA TYR A 72 -6.14 -10.07 -11.69
C TYR A 72 -7.03 -10.53 -10.54
N ALA A 73 -8.04 -9.73 -10.16
CA ALA A 73 -9.01 -10.11 -9.13
C ALA A 73 -9.79 -11.36 -9.54
N ASN A 74 -10.33 -11.38 -10.77
CA ASN A 74 -11.09 -12.52 -11.31
C ASN A 74 -10.25 -13.80 -11.37
N ALA A 75 -8.97 -13.71 -11.77
CA ALA A 75 -8.05 -14.83 -11.79
C ALA A 75 -7.76 -15.41 -10.39
N GLN A 76 -8.00 -14.63 -9.34
CA GLN A 76 -7.85 -15.02 -7.94
C GLN A 76 -9.20 -15.36 -7.26
N GLY A 77 -10.32 -15.30 -7.98
CA GLY A 77 -11.66 -15.48 -7.41
C GLY A 77 -12.09 -14.36 -6.45
N LEU A 78 -11.48 -13.16 -6.57
CA LEU A 78 -11.78 -12.02 -5.73
C LEU A 78 -12.90 -11.18 -6.32
N THR A 79 -13.85 -10.74 -5.48
CA THR A 79 -14.84 -9.73 -5.86
C THR A 79 -14.18 -8.35 -5.85
N MET A 80 -14.29 -7.63 -6.98
CA MET A 80 -13.76 -6.28 -7.11
C MET A 80 -14.79 -5.37 -7.79
N ARG A 81 -15.46 -4.56 -6.99
CA ARG A 81 -16.37 -3.50 -7.43
C ARG A 81 -15.67 -2.15 -7.35
N GLY A 82 -15.76 -1.33 -8.40
CA GLY A 82 -15.14 0.01 -8.39
C GLY A 82 -15.70 0.87 -7.25
N PRO A 83 -14.89 1.70 -6.60
CA PRO A 83 -15.35 2.51 -5.47
C PRO A 83 -16.41 3.52 -5.92
N ARG A 84 -17.35 3.80 -5.03
CA ARG A 84 -18.49 4.72 -5.29
C ARG A 84 -18.08 6.19 -5.29
N ARG A 85 -16.99 6.51 -4.58
CA ARG A 85 -16.42 7.86 -4.40
C ARG A 85 -14.94 7.77 -4.10
N ILE A 86 -14.27 8.90 -3.98
CA ILE A 86 -12.93 8.97 -3.40
C ILE A 86 -13.09 8.92 -1.87
N TYR A 87 -12.41 7.97 -1.24
CA TYR A 87 -12.43 7.76 0.21
C TYR A 87 -11.18 8.37 0.86
N ASP A 88 -11.33 8.90 2.06
CA ASP A 88 -10.20 9.06 2.97
C ASP A 88 -9.95 7.72 3.67
N ALA A 89 -8.76 7.15 3.48
CA ALA A 89 -8.42 5.86 4.07
C ALA A 89 -7.75 5.99 5.45
N PHE A 90 -7.81 7.15 6.12
CA PHE A 90 -7.13 7.35 7.39
C PHE A 90 -7.56 6.34 8.46
N TYR A 91 -8.87 6.16 8.70
CA TYR A 91 -9.32 5.25 9.75
C TYR A 91 -8.93 3.79 9.46
N SER A 92 -9.01 3.35 8.22
CA SER A 92 -8.56 2.01 7.84
C SER A 92 -7.04 1.86 7.96
N SER A 93 -6.26 2.89 7.67
CA SER A 93 -4.81 2.93 7.87
C SER A 93 -4.44 2.91 9.36
N ALA A 94 -5.11 3.71 10.18
CA ALA A 94 -4.97 3.68 11.63
C ALA A 94 -5.35 2.31 12.22
N GLY A 95 -6.41 1.69 11.70
CA GLY A 95 -6.81 0.33 12.07
C GLY A 95 -5.75 -0.71 11.73
N MET A 96 -5.02 -0.55 10.62
CA MET A 96 -3.89 -1.39 10.28
C MET A 96 -2.77 -1.29 11.34
N LEU A 97 -2.37 -0.07 11.70
CA LEU A 97 -1.34 0.16 12.73
C LEU A 97 -1.76 -0.39 14.11
N PHE A 98 -3.03 -0.20 14.47
CA PHE A 98 -3.58 -0.76 15.71
C PHE A 98 -3.61 -2.28 15.70
N ALA A 99 -4.05 -2.90 14.60
CA ALA A 99 -4.13 -4.34 14.45
C ALA A 99 -2.74 -5.01 14.52
N GLN A 100 -1.71 -4.37 13.97
CA GLN A 100 -0.32 -4.84 14.07
C GLN A 100 0.13 -4.96 15.55
N ARG A 101 -0.16 -3.96 16.37
CA ARG A 101 0.20 -3.95 17.81
C ARG A 101 -0.53 -5.01 18.62
N ARG A 102 -1.64 -5.51 18.11
CA ARG A 102 -2.49 -6.51 18.79
C ARG A 102 -2.34 -7.91 18.20
N GLY A 103 -1.45 -8.13 17.22
CA GLY A 103 -1.31 -9.40 16.54
C GLY A 103 -2.50 -9.77 15.63
N LEU A 104 -3.32 -8.78 15.26
CA LEU A 104 -4.53 -8.96 14.44
C LEU A 104 -4.33 -8.52 13.00
N PHE A 105 -3.10 -8.19 12.58
CA PHE A 105 -2.84 -7.55 11.29
C PHE A 105 -3.37 -8.37 10.11
N ARG A 106 -2.99 -9.63 9.98
CA ARG A 106 -3.37 -10.45 8.83
C ARG A 106 -4.88 -10.56 8.65
N PRO A 107 -5.66 -10.99 9.66
CA PRO A 107 -7.11 -11.06 9.52
C PRO A 107 -7.77 -9.69 9.32
N TYR A 108 -7.25 -8.62 9.93
CA TYR A 108 -7.72 -7.25 9.70
C TYR A 108 -7.52 -6.84 8.24
N HIS A 109 -6.32 -6.99 7.75
CA HIS A 109 -5.91 -6.59 6.41
C HIS A 109 -6.74 -7.29 5.32
N ASP A 110 -6.90 -8.61 5.44
CA ASP A 110 -7.73 -9.40 4.52
C ASP A 110 -9.22 -9.03 4.60
N THR A 111 -9.72 -8.74 5.80
CA THR A 111 -11.13 -8.35 6.01
C THR A 111 -11.44 -7.00 5.42
N VAL A 112 -10.59 -5.99 5.67
CA VAL A 112 -10.79 -4.63 5.16
C VAL A 112 -10.73 -4.62 3.63
N PHE A 113 -9.74 -5.24 3.02
CA PHE A 113 -9.67 -5.34 1.56
C PHE A 113 -10.90 -6.01 0.97
N ARG A 114 -11.28 -7.20 1.42
CA ARG A 114 -12.42 -7.92 0.88
C ARG A 114 -13.73 -7.15 1.03
N ARG A 115 -14.00 -6.60 2.20
CA ARG A 115 -15.25 -5.88 2.47
C ARG A 115 -15.33 -4.57 1.72
N PHE A 116 -14.24 -3.82 1.61
CA PHE A 116 -14.20 -2.58 0.82
C PHE A 116 -14.48 -2.86 -0.66
N TRP A 117 -13.75 -3.81 -1.26
CA TRP A 117 -13.90 -4.11 -2.69
C TRP A 117 -15.18 -4.85 -3.04
N SER A 118 -15.94 -5.36 -2.07
CA SER A 118 -17.32 -5.84 -2.24
C SER A 118 -18.41 -4.83 -1.90
N HIS A 119 -18.05 -3.59 -1.57
CA HIS A 119 -18.96 -2.51 -1.16
C HIS A 119 -19.68 -2.76 0.20
N ASP A 120 -19.03 -3.47 1.10
CA ASP A 120 -19.56 -3.84 2.42
C ASP A 120 -18.81 -3.13 3.57
N LEU A 121 -17.92 -2.18 3.25
CA LEU A 121 -17.18 -1.41 4.25
C LEU A 121 -16.85 -0.02 3.69
N GLU A 122 -17.08 1.02 4.48
CA GLU A 122 -16.63 2.38 4.24
C GLU A 122 -15.30 2.61 4.99
N LEU A 123 -14.24 3.01 4.28
CA LEU A 123 -12.89 3.14 4.86
C LEU A 123 -12.73 4.34 5.78
N ASP A 124 -13.58 5.35 5.59
CA ASP A 124 -13.60 6.62 6.31
C ASP A 124 -14.74 6.70 7.36
N ASP A 125 -15.32 5.57 7.71
CA ASP A 125 -16.26 5.44 8.83
C ASP A 125 -15.57 4.80 10.04
N LEU A 126 -15.34 5.60 11.10
CA LEU A 126 -14.70 5.15 12.32
C LEU A 126 -15.46 3.98 12.96
N ASN A 127 -16.80 4.04 13.00
CA ASN A 127 -17.60 2.98 13.62
C ASN A 127 -17.52 1.67 12.83
N ALA A 128 -17.50 1.76 11.48
CA ALA A 128 -17.34 0.59 10.63
C ALA A 128 -15.98 -0.08 10.83
N ILE A 129 -14.90 0.70 10.94
CA ILE A 129 -13.54 0.17 11.20
C ILE A 129 -13.43 -0.36 12.63
N SER A 130 -13.98 0.34 13.65
CA SER A 130 -14.06 -0.15 15.03
C SER A 130 -14.79 -1.50 15.10
N GLY A 131 -15.87 -1.64 14.32
CA GLY A 131 -16.61 -2.91 14.20
C GLY A 131 -15.78 -4.04 13.60
N VAL A 132 -14.91 -3.76 12.62
CA VAL A 132 -13.95 -4.76 12.09
C VAL A 132 -12.98 -5.19 13.20
N ILE A 133 -12.38 -4.25 13.92
CA ILE A 133 -11.46 -4.53 15.02
C ILE A 133 -12.13 -5.41 16.07
N ALA A 134 -13.37 -5.06 16.49
CA ALA A 134 -14.14 -5.82 17.47
C ALA A 134 -14.45 -7.25 16.98
N SER A 135 -14.83 -7.41 15.72
CA SER A 135 -15.15 -8.72 15.15
C SER A 135 -13.96 -9.68 15.13
N LEU A 136 -12.75 -9.15 15.20
CA LEU A 136 -11.50 -9.91 15.25
C LEU A 136 -10.95 -10.11 16.68
N GLY A 137 -11.75 -9.75 17.69
CA GLY A 137 -11.37 -9.87 19.11
C GLY A 137 -10.55 -8.71 19.67
N GLY A 138 -10.38 -7.63 18.92
CA GLY A 138 -9.77 -6.39 19.41
C GLY A 138 -10.77 -5.51 20.17
N SER A 139 -10.27 -4.51 20.90
CA SER A 139 -11.08 -3.54 21.61
C SER A 139 -11.40 -2.35 20.71
N ALA A 140 -12.68 -2.17 20.36
CA ALA A 140 -13.15 -1.00 19.60
C ALA A 140 -12.83 0.30 20.38
N ARG A 141 -13.07 0.32 21.69
CA ARG A 141 -12.77 1.47 22.55
C ARG A 141 -11.29 1.86 22.54
N ASP A 142 -10.39 0.87 22.63
CA ASP A 142 -8.95 1.15 22.59
C ASP A 142 -8.51 1.66 21.20
N PHE A 143 -9.13 1.15 20.14
CA PHE A 143 -8.90 1.64 18.78
C PHE A 143 -9.40 3.09 18.62
N GLU A 144 -10.60 3.41 19.09
CA GLU A 144 -11.13 4.77 19.06
C GLU A 144 -10.25 5.74 19.87
N ALA A 145 -9.76 5.30 21.04
CA ALA A 145 -8.81 6.07 21.84
C ALA A 145 -7.47 6.25 21.09
N PHE A 146 -6.98 5.24 20.38
CA PHE A 146 -5.79 5.35 19.52
C PHE A 146 -6.00 6.38 18.39
N VAL A 147 -7.16 6.35 17.73
CA VAL A 147 -7.52 7.31 16.67
C VAL A 147 -7.62 8.73 17.20
N ALA A 148 -8.22 8.93 18.39
CA ALA A 148 -8.34 10.24 19.03
C ALA A 148 -7.00 10.77 19.59
N GLY A 149 -6.00 9.90 19.73
CA GLY A 149 -4.67 10.20 20.28
C GLY A 149 -3.57 10.14 19.21
N PRO A 150 -2.65 9.16 19.29
CA PRO A 150 -1.40 9.19 18.53
C PRO A 150 -1.51 8.78 17.05
N ALA A 151 -2.65 8.26 16.60
CA ALA A 151 -2.76 7.62 15.28
C ALA A 151 -2.45 8.58 14.13
N ARG A 152 -2.88 9.84 14.23
CA ARG A 152 -2.66 10.84 13.16
C ARG A 152 -1.18 11.16 13.02
N GLU A 153 -0.52 11.48 14.11
CA GLU A 153 0.90 11.82 14.11
C GLU A 153 1.75 10.64 13.60
N GLU A 154 1.45 9.43 14.05
CA GLU A 154 2.15 8.25 13.58
C GLU A 154 1.93 7.98 12.08
N HIS A 155 0.69 8.07 11.62
CA HIS A 155 0.37 7.90 10.21
C HIS A 155 1.10 8.93 9.33
N ASP A 156 1.06 10.20 9.72
CA ASP A 156 1.66 11.29 8.94
C ASP A 156 3.19 11.14 8.91
N ARG A 157 3.82 10.77 10.02
CA ARG A 157 5.26 10.44 10.07
C ARG A 157 5.62 9.31 9.11
N ILE A 158 4.80 8.25 9.02
CA ILE A 158 5.03 7.15 8.08
C ILE A 158 4.94 7.62 6.62
N ILE A 159 3.99 8.51 6.32
CA ILE A 159 3.86 9.10 4.98
C ILE A 159 5.10 9.93 4.64
N ASP A 160 5.52 10.81 5.55
CA ASP A 160 6.70 11.67 5.35
C ASP A 160 7.98 10.84 5.13
N GLU A 161 8.18 9.78 5.93
CA GLU A 161 9.29 8.84 5.75
C GLU A 161 9.22 8.11 4.40
N ALA A 162 8.03 7.70 3.97
CA ALA A 162 7.83 7.04 2.68
C ALA A 162 8.16 7.99 1.51
N GLU A 163 7.67 9.23 1.57
CA GLU A 163 7.94 10.25 0.55
C GLU A 163 9.43 10.63 0.49
N ALA A 164 10.10 10.71 1.64
CA ALA A 164 11.54 10.92 1.70
C ALA A 164 12.36 9.77 1.07
N LEU A 165 11.82 8.54 1.06
CA LEU A 165 12.39 7.40 0.35
C LEU A 165 12.05 7.40 -1.15
N GLY A 166 11.18 8.30 -1.62
CA GLY A 166 10.71 8.38 -2.99
C GLY A 166 9.50 7.50 -3.30
N VAL A 167 8.77 7.02 -2.30
CA VAL A 167 7.49 6.31 -2.49
C VAL A 167 6.45 7.33 -2.99
N PHE A 168 5.76 7.00 -4.07
CA PHE A 168 4.76 7.87 -4.71
C PHE A 168 3.44 7.15 -5.04
N GLY A 169 3.35 5.87 -4.75
CA GLY A 169 2.18 5.04 -5.06
C GLY A 169 2.25 3.67 -4.40
N VAL A 170 1.20 2.88 -4.54
CA VAL A 170 1.08 1.56 -3.89
C VAL A 170 0.50 0.49 -4.85
N PRO A 171 0.86 -0.80 -4.66
CA PRO A 171 1.81 -1.28 -3.66
C PRO A 171 3.23 -0.87 -4.00
N THR A 172 4.04 -0.52 -3.00
CA THR A 172 5.48 -0.32 -3.17
C THR A 172 6.22 -1.14 -2.12
N MET A 173 7.20 -1.91 -2.56
CA MET A 173 8.12 -2.62 -1.70
C MET A 173 9.47 -1.88 -1.69
N VAL A 174 10.10 -1.78 -0.52
CA VAL A 174 11.45 -1.21 -0.39
C VAL A 174 12.37 -2.25 0.24
N PHE A 175 13.43 -2.59 -0.47
CA PHE A 175 14.45 -3.52 -0.02
C PHE A 175 15.84 -2.93 -0.23
N ASN A 176 16.63 -2.80 0.83
CA ASN A 176 17.98 -2.21 0.80
C ASN A 176 18.04 -0.84 0.09
N GLY A 177 17.01 0.00 0.26
CA GLY A 177 16.90 1.33 -0.34
C GLY A 177 16.43 1.34 -1.80
N GLU A 178 16.23 0.18 -2.43
CA GLU A 178 15.67 0.06 -3.78
C GLU A 178 14.14 -0.04 -3.73
N LEU A 179 13.46 0.73 -4.61
CA LEU A 179 11.99 0.74 -4.71
C LEU A 179 11.51 -0.20 -5.81
N PHE A 180 10.47 -0.96 -5.48
CA PHE A 180 9.74 -1.85 -6.39
C PHE A 180 8.27 -1.44 -6.38
N TRP A 181 7.88 -0.59 -7.30
CA TRP A 181 6.50 -0.11 -7.40
C TRP A 181 5.66 -0.99 -8.31
N GLY A 182 4.56 -1.52 -7.78
CA GLY A 182 3.59 -2.36 -8.47
C GLY A 182 3.72 -3.86 -8.14
N GLY A 183 2.59 -4.57 -8.20
CA GLY A 183 2.56 -6.02 -7.99
C GLY A 183 3.34 -6.83 -9.03
N ASP A 184 3.55 -6.25 -10.20
CA ASP A 184 4.36 -6.80 -11.30
C ASP A 184 5.88 -6.74 -11.05
N ARG A 185 6.31 -6.05 -9.99
CA ARG A 185 7.72 -5.98 -9.55
C ARG A 185 8.07 -6.99 -8.47
N ILE A 186 7.11 -7.77 -7.99
CA ILE A 186 7.35 -8.77 -6.93
C ILE A 186 8.38 -9.82 -7.37
N ASP A 187 8.34 -10.29 -8.62
CA ASP A 187 9.32 -11.27 -9.11
C ASP A 187 10.73 -10.69 -9.15
N MET A 188 10.86 -9.42 -9.54
CA MET A 188 12.14 -8.72 -9.53
C MET A 188 12.66 -8.53 -8.10
N LEU A 189 11.80 -8.21 -7.15
CA LEU A 189 12.16 -8.15 -5.73
C LEU A 189 12.63 -9.52 -5.21
N ILE A 190 11.93 -10.61 -5.55
CA ILE A 190 12.32 -11.98 -5.17
C ILE A 190 13.72 -12.32 -5.71
N GLU A 191 13.98 -11.99 -6.96
CA GLU A 191 15.30 -12.18 -7.57
C GLU A 191 16.37 -11.39 -6.81
N ARG A 192 16.07 -10.14 -6.43
CA ARG A 192 16.96 -9.29 -5.66
C ARG A 192 17.26 -9.86 -4.26
N ILE A 193 16.25 -10.39 -3.58
CA ILE A 193 16.41 -11.03 -2.26
C ILE A 193 17.29 -12.26 -2.35
N ARG A 194 17.16 -13.05 -3.42
CA ARG A 194 17.98 -14.25 -3.63
C ARG A 194 19.43 -13.96 -4.01
N ASN A 195 19.65 -12.86 -4.71
CA ASN A 195 20.95 -12.48 -5.26
C ASN A 195 21.31 -11.03 -4.87
N PRO A 196 21.56 -10.72 -3.60
CA PRO A 196 21.76 -9.35 -3.13
C PRO A 196 23.03 -8.68 -3.69
N GLU A 197 24.01 -9.46 -4.15
CA GLU A 197 25.28 -8.93 -4.67
C GLU A 197 25.27 -8.59 -6.17
N SER A 198 24.35 -9.18 -6.93
CA SER A 198 24.38 -9.09 -8.41
C SER A 198 24.11 -7.69 -8.96
N ILE A 199 23.69 -6.72 -8.12
CA ILE A 199 23.20 -5.41 -8.59
C ILE A 199 23.81 -4.21 -7.86
N ALA A 200 24.56 -4.39 -6.79
CA ALA A 200 25.43 -3.33 -6.26
C ALA A 200 26.38 -2.82 -7.36
N ALA A 201 26.77 -3.70 -8.29
CA ALA A 201 27.57 -3.36 -9.47
C ALA A 201 26.78 -2.57 -10.55
N ALA A 202 25.49 -2.83 -10.75
CA ALA A 202 24.71 -2.19 -11.82
C ALA A 202 24.17 -0.80 -11.45
N LEU A 203 23.85 -0.55 -10.18
CA LEU A 203 23.37 0.75 -9.69
C LEU A 203 24.51 1.67 -9.22
N GLY A 204 25.58 1.10 -8.67
CA GLY A 204 26.74 1.85 -8.17
C GLY A 204 27.56 2.60 -9.24
N SER A 205 27.42 2.24 -10.51
CA SER A 205 28.13 2.89 -11.63
C SER A 205 27.34 4.03 -12.29
N ARG A 206 26.02 4.12 -12.13
CA ARG A 206 25.20 5.16 -12.77
C ARG A 206 24.89 6.37 -11.89
N HIS A 207 24.82 6.23 -10.57
CA HIS A 207 24.46 7.35 -9.68
C HIS A 207 25.62 8.29 -9.33
N ARG A 208 26.83 8.05 -9.81
CA ARG A 208 27.98 8.93 -9.54
C ARG A 208 28.30 9.94 -10.65
N LYS A 209 27.61 9.94 -11.79
CA LYS A 209 27.97 10.82 -12.93
C LYS A 209 26.83 11.52 -13.69
N GLU A 210 25.57 11.36 -13.32
CA GLU A 210 24.50 12.17 -13.93
C GLU A 210 23.86 13.04 -12.85
N GLY A 211 24.53 14.16 -12.60
CA GLY A 211 24.02 15.20 -11.72
C GLY A 211 22.71 15.76 -12.26
N LEU A 212 21.77 15.94 -11.39
CA LEU A 212 20.54 16.78 -11.51
C LEU A 212 20.91 18.26 -11.79
N SER A 213 21.81 18.56 -12.72
CA SER A 213 22.23 19.92 -13.04
C SER A 213 21.59 20.52 -14.30
N GLU A 214 20.74 19.77 -15.03
CA GLU A 214 20.22 20.24 -16.31
C GLU A 214 18.70 20.49 -16.43
N GLN A 215 17.92 20.30 -15.38
CA GLN A 215 16.48 20.61 -15.44
C GLN A 215 16.05 21.86 -14.66
N ARG A 216 16.96 22.79 -14.38
CA ARG A 216 16.64 24.12 -13.85
C ARG A 216 16.96 25.27 -14.80
N ARG A 217 16.89 25.06 -16.12
CA ARG A 217 16.94 26.15 -17.11
C ARG A 217 16.06 25.80 -18.30
N THR A 218 14.78 26.05 -18.18
CA THR A 218 13.87 26.67 -19.18
C THR A 218 12.53 26.85 -18.52
#